data_a57382073cb47cf5729ad7462bda05ff
#
_entry.id   a57382073cb47cf5729ad7462bda05ff
#
_cell.length_a   1.000
_cell.length_b   1.000
_cell.length_c   1.000
_cell.angle_alpha   90.00
_cell.angle_beta   90.00
_cell.angle_gamma   90.00
#
_symmetry.space_group_name_H-M   'P 1'
#
loop_
_entity.id
_entity.type
_entity.pdbx_description
1 polymer ?
#
loop_
_entity_poly.entity_id
_entity_poly.type
_entity_poly.pdbx_seq_one_letter_code
_entity_poly.pdbx_strand_id
1 'polypeptide(L)'
;MGFQYLLSDKVSGEFLNQYTTFIVPEGQKSMVVLPDGSNVWLNSGSRLKYKSDFNTSIRQVEMEGEAFFEVKKDKSKMFKVNAGAINVEVYGTAFNIKNYSDEKNLEVTVESGNVGVLKGGTQLANLIKGDQATIVADADQVHLSQVNVEIVTAWKNNELIFDGTPFEEGIRYLERWYGVNIKIEEKMRKKHNYTFKVKTESLRELLKLLQVITPLTYKIDGKNVTIKYDD
;
A
#
# COMPACT_ATOMS: atom_id res chain seq x y z
N MET A 1 -14.64 60.94 -18.12
CA MET A 1 -15.31 59.63 -18.15
C MET A 1 -14.32 58.56 -17.68
N GLY A 2 -14.46 58.18 -16.39
CA GLY A 2 -13.57 57.16 -15.79
C GLY A 2 -14.26 55.80 -15.91
N PHE A 3 -13.53 54.84 -16.49
CA PHE A 3 -13.95 53.44 -16.50
C PHE A 3 -13.45 52.82 -15.16
N GLN A 4 -14.39 52.51 -14.28
CA GLN A 4 -14.16 51.69 -13.12
C GLN A 4 -14.14 50.22 -13.55
N TYR A 5 -12.98 49.55 -13.44
CA TYR A 5 -12.88 48.10 -13.55
C TYR A 5 -13.34 47.51 -12.20
N LEU A 6 -14.54 46.94 -12.18
CA LEU A 6 -14.98 46.05 -11.13
C LEU A 6 -14.29 44.68 -11.37
N LEU A 7 -13.20 44.43 -10.69
CA LEU A 7 -12.64 43.09 -10.55
C LEU A 7 -13.57 42.29 -9.62
N SER A 8 -14.22 41.31 -10.18
CA SER A 8 -15.10 40.38 -9.47
C SER A 8 -14.26 39.35 -8.71
N ASP A 9 -14.18 39.50 -7.39
CA ASP A 9 -13.56 38.55 -6.45
C ASP A 9 -14.43 37.31 -6.21
N LYS A 10 -14.84 36.59 -7.24
CA LYS A 10 -15.68 35.39 -7.08
C LYS A 10 -15.12 34.08 -7.67
N VAL A 11 -13.82 34.00 -7.95
CA VAL A 11 -13.22 32.78 -8.55
C VAL A 11 -12.46 31.91 -7.52
N SER A 12 -12.23 32.39 -6.31
CA SER A 12 -11.36 31.67 -5.36
C SER A 12 -12.02 30.57 -4.51
N GLY A 13 -13.35 30.49 -4.47
CA GLY A 13 -14.07 29.54 -3.61
C GLY A 13 -14.32 28.15 -4.18
N GLU A 14 -14.45 28.02 -5.50
CA GLU A 14 -14.80 26.74 -6.13
C GLU A 14 -13.62 25.79 -6.33
N PHE A 15 -12.41 26.31 -6.43
CA PHE A 15 -11.20 25.49 -6.61
C PHE A 15 -10.74 24.78 -5.32
N LEU A 16 -11.11 25.23 -4.16
CA LEU A 16 -10.66 24.70 -2.86
C LEU A 16 -11.22 23.30 -2.52
N ASN A 17 -12.21 22.82 -3.22
CA ASN A 17 -12.82 21.50 -2.99
C ASN A 17 -12.54 20.49 -4.11
N GLN A 18 -11.64 20.78 -5.03
CA GLN A 18 -11.26 19.82 -6.05
C GLN A 18 -10.24 18.81 -5.50
N TYR A 19 -10.37 17.57 -5.97
CA TYR A 19 -9.46 16.48 -5.63
C TYR A 19 -8.74 15.94 -6.86
N THR A 20 -7.46 15.65 -6.69
CA THR A 20 -6.73 14.79 -7.63
C THR A 20 -6.75 13.37 -7.08
N THR A 21 -7.13 12.41 -7.93
CA THR A 21 -7.22 11.00 -7.55
C THR A 21 -6.41 10.14 -8.51
N PHE A 22 -5.56 9.29 -7.97
CA PHE A 22 -4.83 8.24 -8.69
C PHE A 22 -5.44 6.90 -8.31
N ILE A 23 -5.72 6.08 -9.32
CA ILE A 23 -6.26 4.73 -9.15
C ILE A 23 -5.35 3.80 -9.94
N VAL A 24 -4.79 2.81 -9.27
CA VAL A 24 -3.95 1.77 -9.88
C VAL A 24 -4.81 0.53 -10.08
N PRO A 25 -4.99 0.06 -11.30
CA PRO A 25 -5.71 -1.18 -11.57
C PRO A 25 -5.03 -2.40 -10.92
N GLU A 26 -5.79 -3.46 -10.71
CA GLU A 26 -5.23 -4.75 -10.27
C GLU A 26 -4.17 -5.26 -11.24
N GLY A 27 -3.11 -5.85 -10.70
CA GLY A 27 -1.97 -6.35 -11.46
C GLY A 27 -1.00 -5.27 -11.97
N GLN A 28 -1.22 -4.00 -11.60
CA GLN A 28 -0.37 -2.88 -11.99
C GLN A 28 0.23 -2.17 -10.78
N LYS A 29 1.28 -1.40 -11.03
CA LYS A 29 1.92 -0.52 -10.05
C LYS A 29 2.17 0.82 -10.69
N SER A 30 2.21 1.88 -9.91
CA SER A 30 2.46 3.23 -10.39
C SER A 30 3.34 4.00 -9.42
N MET A 31 4.04 5.00 -9.93
CA MET A 31 4.76 5.98 -9.11
C MET A 31 4.19 7.37 -9.40
N VAL A 32 3.95 8.12 -8.36
CA VAL A 32 3.42 9.48 -8.40
C VAL A 32 4.39 10.41 -7.68
N VAL A 33 4.68 11.56 -8.28
CA VAL A 33 5.38 12.67 -7.62
C VAL A 33 4.33 13.68 -7.18
N LEU A 34 4.26 13.93 -5.88
CA LEU A 34 3.31 14.91 -5.30
C LEU A 34 3.81 16.35 -5.50
N PRO A 35 2.92 17.36 -5.37
CA PRO A 35 3.31 18.76 -5.58
C PRO A 35 4.39 19.30 -4.61
N ASP A 36 4.60 18.65 -3.47
CA ASP A 36 5.70 19.00 -2.54
C ASP A 36 7.04 18.35 -2.91
N GLY A 37 7.05 17.48 -3.92
CA GLY A 37 8.20 16.70 -4.38
C GLY A 37 8.39 15.39 -3.62
N SER A 38 7.40 14.95 -2.82
CA SER A 38 7.38 13.60 -2.25
C SER A 38 7.07 12.55 -3.32
N ASN A 39 7.72 11.39 -3.23
CA ASN A 39 7.47 10.25 -4.11
C ASN A 39 6.54 9.26 -3.45
N VAL A 40 5.57 8.73 -4.19
CA VAL A 40 4.64 7.71 -3.71
C VAL A 40 4.56 6.59 -4.74
N TRP A 41 4.98 5.39 -4.35
CA TRP A 41 4.72 4.17 -5.11
C TRP A 41 3.38 3.61 -4.67
N LEU A 42 2.53 3.27 -5.62
CA LEU A 42 1.21 2.68 -5.41
C LEU A 42 1.24 1.25 -5.93
N ASN A 43 0.89 0.30 -5.07
CA ASN A 43 0.78 -1.11 -5.43
C ASN A 43 -0.56 -1.40 -6.12
N SER A 44 -0.74 -2.61 -6.57
CA SER A 44 -1.93 -3.13 -7.24
C SER A 44 -3.21 -2.85 -6.46
N GLY A 45 -4.25 -2.39 -7.16
CA GLY A 45 -5.55 -2.11 -6.55
C GLY A 45 -5.59 -0.92 -5.61
N SER A 46 -4.53 -0.07 -5.60
CA SER A 46 -4.43 1.04 -4.66
C SER A 46 -5.00 2.34 -5.21
N ARG A 47 -5.41 3.20 -4.28
CA ARG A 47 -5.93 4.53 -4.56
C ARG A 47 -5.24 5.57 -3.68
N LEU A 48 -4.89 6.70 -4.28
CA LEU A 48 -4.35 7.88 -3.59
C LEU A 48 -5.15 9.11 -3.99
N LYS A 49 -5.49 9.96 -3.02
CA LYS A 49 -6.28 11.16 -3.26
C LYS A 49 -5.74 12.31 -2.43
N TYR A 50 -5.69 13.52 -3.00
CA TYR A 50 -5.39 14.75 -2.27
C TYR A 50 -6.19 15.94 -2.83
N LYS A 51 -6.34 16.98 -2.01
CA LYS A 51 -7.03 18.21 -2.40
C LYS A 51 -6.14 19.11 -3.24
N SER A 52 -6.76 19.99 -4.03
CA SER A 52 -6.06 21.01 -4.84
C SER A 52 -5.26 22.01 -4.02
N ASP A 53 -5.60 22.22 -2.74
CA ASP A 53 -4.87 23.04 -1.78
C ASP A 53 -3.74 22.29 -1.04
N PHE A 54 -3.41 21.07 -1.50
CA PHE A 54 -2.27 20.30 -0.98
C PHE A 54 -1.01 21.16 -0.93
N ASN A 55 -0.28 21.06 0.18
CA ASN A 55 0.94 21.82 0.42
C ASN A 55 0.76 23.34 0.68
N THR A 56 -0.44 23.87 0.83
CA THR A 56 -0.63 25.27 1.30
C THR A 56 -0.41 25.36 2.81
N SER A 57 -1.25 24.76 3.61
CA SER A 57 -1.14 24.72 5.10
C SER A 57 -0.69 23.35 5.63
N ILE A 58 -1.17 22.28 5.04
CA ILE A 58 -0.85 20.91 5.41
C ILE A 58 -0.63 20.08 4.13
N ARG A 59 0.20 19.05 4.22
CA ARG A 59 0.44 18.07 3.17
C ARG A 59 -0.39 16.83 3.49
N GLN A 60 -1.66 16.82 3.10
CA GLN A 60 -2.56 15.73 3.45
C GLN A 60 -2.99 14.93 2.22
N VAL A 61 -2.92 13.61 2.34
CA VAL A 61 -3.42 12.64 1.36
C VAL A 61 -4.35 11.62 2.04
N GLU A 62 -5.24 11.03 1.25
CA GLU A 62 -6.06 9.88 1.61
C GLU A 62 -5.62 8.69 0.78
N MET A 63 -5.57 7.50 1.36
CA MET A 63 -5.17 6.30 0.64
C MET A 63 -5.98 5.07 1.04
N GLU A 64 -6.09 4.15 0.08
CA GLU A 64 -6.61 2.79 0.23
C GLU A 64 -5.71 1.85 -0.57
N GLY A 65 -5.52 0.61 -0.10
CA GLY A 65 -4.60 -0.34 -0.70
C GLY A 65 -3.21 -0.29 -0.09
N GLU A 66 -2.16 -0.42 -0.87
CA GLU A 66 -0.78 -0.38 -0.39
C GLU A 66 0.02 0.70 -1.10
N ALA A 67 0.73 1.51 -0.31
CA ALA A 67 1.59 2.57 -0.81
C ALA A 67 2.88 2.69 0.00
N PHE A 68 3.98 2.91 -0.72
CA PHE A 68 5.25 3.31 -0.13
C PHE A 68 5.46 4.80 -0.37
N PHE A 69 5.71 5.53 0.71
CA PHE A 69 5.93 6.96 0.72
C PHE A 69 7.39 7.28 0.98
N GLU A 70 7.97 8.11 0.14
CA GLU A 70 9.24 8.78 0.41
C GLU A 70 8.97 10.27 0.52
N VAL A 71 8.67 10.69 1.76
CA VAL A 71 8.21 12.04 2.02
C VAL A 71 9.38 13.01 2.08
N LYS A 72 9.32 14.06 1.27
CA LYS A 72 10.29 15.15 1.29
C LYS A 72 10.34 15.81 2.67
N LYS A 73 11.55 15.92 3.21
CA LYS A 73 11.77 16.49 4.53
C LYS A 73 11.39 17.97 4.59
N ASP A 74 10.45 18.27 5.47
CA ASP A 74 10.03 19.62 5.83
C ASP A 74 9.56 19.63 7.28
N LYS A 75 10.36 20.20 8.17
CA LYS A 75 10.06 20.29 9.61
C LYS A 75 8.97 21.31 9.95
N SER A 76 8.69 22.24 9.04
CA SER A 76 7.70 23.31 9.25
C SER A 76 6.29 22.86 8.88
N LYS A 77 6.14 21.83 8.02
CA LYS A 77 4.86 21.40 7.50
C LYS A 77 4.71 19.89 7.58
N MET A 78 3.80 19.45 8.42
CA MET A 78 3.48 18.03 8.59
C MET A 78 2.94 17.41 7.30
N PHE A 79 3.32 16.17 7.02
CA PHE A 79 2.70 15.32 6.02
C PHE A 79 1.80 14.30 6.72
N LYS A 80 0.54 14.26 6.32
CA LYS A 80 -0.48 13.41 6.92
C LYS A 80 -1.08 12.46 5.88
N VAL A 81 -1.09 11.17 6.19
CA VAL A 81 -1.79 10.15 5.41
C VAL A 81 -3.01 9.70 6.20
N ASN A 82 -4.19 9.88 5.62
CA ASN A 82 -5.41 9.24 6.10
C ASN A 82 -5.54 7.86 5.43
N ALA A 83 -5.48 6.82 6.22
CA ALA A 83 -5.65 5.43 5.79
C ALA A 83 -6.87 4.83 6.52
N GLY A 84 -8.07 5.34 6.21
CA GLY A 84 -9.32 4.90 6.81
C GLY A 84 -9.41 5.23 8.30
N ALA A 85 -9.30 4.22 9.15
CA ALA A 85 -9.45 4.39 10.61
C ALA A 85 -8.27 5.12 11.27
N ILE A 86 -7.10 5.17 10.63
CA ILE A 86 -5.89 5.79 11.19
C ILE A 86 -5.39 6.98 10.38
N ASN A 87 -4.63 7.82 11.05
CA ASN A 87 -3.79 8.85 10.46
C ASN A 87 -2.33 8.53 10.73
N VAL A 88 -1.50 8.71 9.71
CA VAL A 88 -0.05 8.60 9.80
C VAL A 88 0.55 9.98 9.60
N GLU A 89 1.37 10.45 10.55
CA GLU A 89 1.93 11.80 10.57
C GLU A 89 3.46 11.76 10.57
N VAL A 90 4.08 12.50 9.63
CA VAL A 90 5.53 12.53 9.44
C VAL A 90 6.03 13.91 9.01
N TYR A 91 7.34 14.15 9.11
CA TYR A 91 8.01 15.39 8.66
C TYR A 91 9.10 15.15 7.61
N GLY A 92 9.28 13.90 7.15
CA GLY A 92 10.33 13.54 6.20
C GLY A 92 10.84 12.14 6.48
N THR A 93 10.11 11.15 6.01
CA THR A 93 10.21 9.76 6.40
C THR A 93 9.95 8.89 5.18
N ALA A 94 10.61 7.73 5.10
CA ALA A 94 10.26 6.68 4.15
C ALA A 94 9.55 5.54 4.89
N PHE A 95 8.35 5.19 4.43
CA PHE A 95 7.49 4.20 5.10
C PHE A 95 6.49 3.56 4.14
N ASN A 96 6.02 2.37 4.48
CA ASN A 96 4.97 1.63 3.79
C ASN A 96 3.68 1.64 4.61
N ILE A 97 2.55 1.81 3.95
CA ILE A 97 1.22 1.56 4.51
C ILE A 97 0.53 0.51 3.66
N LYS A 98 -0.02 -0.52 4.30
CA LYS A 98 -0.88 -1.53 3.69
C LYS A 98 -2.24 -1.49 4.36
N ASN A 99 -3.27 -1.09 3.62
CA ASN A 99 -4.64 -0.90 4.09
C ASN A 99 -5.64 -1.32 3.00
N TYR A 100 -5.68 -2.61 2.69
CA TYR A 100 -6.69 -3.16 1.79
C TYR A 100 -7.99 -3.44 2.54
N SER A 101 -9.13 -3.08 1.95
CA SER A 101 -10.45 -3.24 2.57
C SER A 101 -10.87 -4.71 2.77
N ASP A 102 -10.28 -5.65 2.03
CA ASP A 102 -10.48 -7.10 2.15
C ASP A 102 -9.51 -7.77 3.14
N GLU A 103 -8.62 -7.00 3.76
CA GLU A 103 -7.71 -7.46 4.82
C GLU A 103 -8.18 -7.01 6.21
N LYS A 104 -7.94 -7.86 7.22
CA LYS A 104 -8.33 -7.57 8.61
C LYS A 104 -7.41 -6.57 9.28
N ASN A 105 -6.19 -6.46 8.79
CA ASN A 105 -5.13 -5.69 9.41
C ASN A 105 -4.71 -4.54 8.50
N LEU A 106 -4.48 -3.40 9.13
CA LEU A 106 -3.74 -2.30 8.56
C LEU A 106 -2.32 -2.35 9.10
N GLU A 107 -1.33 -2.16 8.23
CA GLU A 107 0.09 -2.23 8.60
C GLU A 107 0.81 -0.94 8.21
N VAL A 108 1.66 -0.44 9.12
CA VAL A 108 2.55 0.69 8.89
C VAL A 108 3.97 0.27 9.21
N THR A 109 4.87 0.30 8.22
CA THR A 109 6.27 -0.12 8.36
C THR A 109 7.21 1.02 8.03
N VAL A 110 8.23 1.26 8.85
CA VAL A 110 9.17 2.38 8.68
C VAL A 110 10.48 1.94 8.08
N GLU A 111 10.84 2.48 6.91
CA GLU A 111 12.15 2.29 6.29
C GLU A 111 13.19 3.28 6.84
N SER A 112 12.80 4.54 7.05
CA SER A 112 13.70 5.56 7.63
C SER A 112 12.92 6.72 8.24
N GLY A 113 13.46 7.35 9.27
CA GLY A 113 12.85 8.47 9.97
C GLY A 113 11.92 8.03 11.11
N ASN A 114 10.91 8.85 11.41
CA ASN A 114 9.96 8.64 12.50
C ASN A 114 8.53 8.78 11.98
N VAL A 115 7.62 7.94 12.46
CA VAL A 115 6.21 7.90 12.09
C VAL A 115 5.34 7.94 13.33
N GLY A 116 4.44 8.92 13.42
CA GLY A 116 3.34 8.91 14.38
C GLY A 116 2.12 8.21 13.78
N VAL A 117 1.55 7.25 14.51
CA VAL A 117 0.31 6.56 14.14
C VAL A 117 -0.79 7.00 15.13
N LEU A 118 -1.89 7.53 14.60
CA LEU A 118 -2.99 8.08 15.40
C LEU A 118 -4.33 7.48 14.99
N LYS A 119 -5.27 7.35 15.94
CA LYS A 119 -6.68 6.99 15.70
C LYS A 119 -7.57 7.97 16.47
N GLY A 120 -8.50 8.63 15.78
CA GLY A 120 -9.40 9.62 16.40
C GLY A 120 -8.67 10.75 17.12
N GLY A 121 -7.46 11.12 16.70
CA GLY A 121 -6.62 12.14 17.36
C GLY A 121 -5.76 11.60 18.51
N THR A 122 -5.98 10.37 18.96
CA THR A 122 -5.16 9.72 19.99
C THR A 122 -3.98 9.01 19.37
N GLN A 123 -2.79 9.23 19.90
CA GLN A 123 -1.58 8.57 19.44
C GLN A 123 -1.57 7.10 19.89
N LEU A 124 -1.48 6.19 18.92
CA LEU A 124 -1.39 4.75 19.15
C LEU A 124 0.05 4.26 19.24
N ALA A 125 0.94 4.80 18.38
CA ALA A 125 2.33 4.40 18.32
C ALA A 125 3.24 5.51 17.78
N ASN A 126 4.52 5.45 18.16
CA ASN A 126 5.63 6.11 17.49
C ASN A 126 6.55 5.03 16.96
N LEU A 127 6.81 5.03 15.66
CA LEU A 127 7.60 4.03 14.98
C LEU A 127 8.91 4.65 14.49
N ILE A 128 9.96 3.87 14.58
CA ILE A 128 11.29 4.18 14.03
C ILE A 128 11.69 3.14 12.98
N LYS A 129 12.84 3.31 12.36
CA LYS A 129 13.34 2.37 11.35
C LYS A 129 13.28 0.92 11.82
N GLY A 130 12.68 0.05 11.01
CA GLY A 130 12.50 -1.37 11.26
C GLY A 130 11.21 -1.72 12.00
N ASP A 131 10.54 -0.74 12.62
CA ASP A 131 9.26 -0.98 13.29
C ASP A 131 8.14 -1.21 12.28
N GLN A 132 7.24 -2.11 12.65
CA GLN A 132 5.92 -2.28 12.04
C GLN A 132 4.85 -2.21 13.12
N ALA A 133 3.82 -1.40 12.87
CA ALA A 133 2.56 -1.45 13.61
C ALA A 133 1.52 -2.19 12.79
N THR A 134 0.93 -3.22 13.37
CA THR A 134 -0.22 -3.94 12.84
C THR A 134 -1.44 -3.55 13.66
N ILE A 135 -2.42 -2.92 13.01
CA ILE A 135 -3.66 -2.44 13.62
C ILE A 135 -4.80 -3.31 13.13
N VAL A 136 -5.50 -3.95 14.06
CA VAL A 136 -6.70 -4.77 13.74
C VAL A 136 -7.88 -3.81 13.53
N ALA A 137 -8.53 -3.88 12.36
CA ALA A 137 -9.53 -2.90 11.94
C ALA A 137 -10.69 -2.74 12.94
N ASP A 138 -11.17 -3.85 13.52
CA ASP A 138 -12.33 -3.89 14.41
C ASP A 138 -11.97 -3.86 15.91
N ALA A 139 -10.68 -3.78 16.25
CA ALA A 139 -10.20 -3.71 17.62
C ALA A 139 -9.23 -2.54 17.78
N ASP A 140 -9.28 -1.86 18.95
CA ASP A 140 -8.29 -0.81 19.27
C ASP A 140 -6.93 -1.43 19.68
N GLN A 141 -6.56 -2.56 19.05
CA GLN A 141 -5.33 -3.27 19.33
C GLN A 141 -4.28 -2.92 18.30
N VAL A 142 -3.13 -2.49 18.80
CA VAL A 142 -1.93 -2.25 18.02
C VAL A 142 -0.86 -3.25 18.46
N HIS A 143 -0.38 -4.03 17.51
CA HIS A 143 0.76 -4.92 17.72
C HIS A 143 1.99 -4.30 17.09
N LEU A 144 3.06 -4.17 17.88
CA LEU A 144 4.34 -3.63 17.42
C LEU A 144 5.34 -4.77 17.24
N SER A 145 6.04 -4.78 16.13
CA SER A 145 7.09 -5.77 15.81
C SER A 145 8.26 -5.12 15.07
N GLN A 146 9.39 -5.79 15.09
CA GLN A 146 10.51 -5.51 14.19
C GLN A 146 10.41 -6.43 12.97
N VAL A 147 10.55 -5.85 11.77
CA VAL A 147 10.45 -6.59 10.53
C VAL A 147 11.63 -6.32 9.60
N ASN A 148 11.86 -7.24 8.67
CA ASN A 148 12.77 -6.96 7.57
C ASN A 148 12.09 -6.04 6.54
N VAL A 149 12.42 -4.75 6.59
CA VAL A 149 11.81 -3.72 5.73
C VAL A 149 12.03 -4.02 4.24
N GLU A 150 13.16 -4.64 3.86
CA GLU A 150 13.44 -5.00 2.47
C GLU A 150 12.40 -5.98 1.91
N ILE A 151 11.91 -6.91 2.74
CA ILE A 151 10.86 -7.85 2.35
C ILE A 151 9.54 -7.11 2.15
N VAL A 152 9.15 -6.27 3.12
CA VAL A 152 7.88 -5.52 3.07
C VAL A 152 7.83 -4.57 1.85
N THR A 153 8.96 -3.97 1.48
CA THR A 153 9.02 -2.96 0.42
C THR A 153 9.55 -3.49 -0.92
N ALA A 154 9.84 -4.78 -1.04
CA ALA A 154 10.38 -5.42 -2.24
C ALA A 154 9.49 -5.21 -3.48
N TRP A 155 8.18 -5.13 -3.27
CA TRP A 155 7.19 -4.96 -4.32
C TRP A 155 7.42 -3.70 -5.17
N LYS A 156 7.92 -2.60 -4.59
CA LYS A 156 8.24 -1.36 -5.33
C LYS A 156 9.34 -1.56 -6.38
N ASN A 157 10.18 -2.58 -6.19
CA ASN A 157 11.27 -2.96 -7.09
C ASN A 157 10.93 -4.15 -7.99
N ASN A 158 9.65 -4.54 -8.07
CA ASN A 158 9.18 -5.73 -8.78
C ASN A 158 9.83 -7.04 -8.28
N GLU A 159 10.19 -7.09 -7.00
CA GLU A 159 10.64 -8.31 -6.35
C GLU A 159 9.51 -8.92 -5.54
N LEU A 160 9.29 -10.21 -5.73
CA LEU A 160 8.37 -11.03 -4.95
C LEU A 160 9.18 -11.82 -3.94
N ILE A 161 9.00 -11.51 -2.66
CA ILE A 161 9.70 -12.18 -1.56
C ILE A 161 8.65 -12.76 -0.60
N PHE A 162 8.71 -14.07 -0.40
CA PHE A 162 8.01 -14.77 0.67
C PHE A 162 9.06 -15.27 1.66
N ASP A 163 8.81 -15.07 2.94
CA ASP A 163 9.68 -15.51 4.04
C ASP A 163 8.82 -16.14 5.14
N GLY A 164 8.74 -17.46 5.09
CA GLY A 164 7.85 -18.20 5.98
C GLY A 164 6.36 -17.86 5.78
N THR A 165 5.99 -17.29 4.63
CA THR A 165 4.65 -16.78 4.35
C THR A 165 3.66 -17.94 4.27
N PRO A 166 2.54 -17.90 5.04
CA PRO A 166 1.48 -18.89 4.94
C PRO A 166 0.92 -18.93 3.51
N PHE A 167 0.64 -20.14 3.01
CA PHE A 167 0.21 -20.35 1.63
C PHE A 167 -1.00 -19.48 1.24
N GLU A 168 -1.99 -19.41 2.12
CA GLU A 168 -3.22 -18.64 1.86
C GLU A 168 -2.98 -17.13 1.76
N GLU A 169 -2.06 -16.60 2.57
CA GLU A 169 -1.62 -15.21 2.47
C GLU A 169 -0.85 -14.97 1.18
N GLY A 170 0.06 -15.88 0.84
CA GLY A 170 0.80 -15.85 -0.41
C GLY A 170 -0.12 -15.84 -1.64
N ILE A 171 -1.20 -16.63 -1.63
CA ILE A 171 -2.19 -16.63 -2.71
C ILE A 171 -2.85 -15.27 -2.88
N ARG A 172 -3.33 -14.63 -1.81
CA ARG A 172 -3.91 -13.27 -1.89
C ARG A 172 -2.92 -12.25 -2.43
N TYR A 173 -1.66 -12.38 -2.03
CA TYR A 173 -0.60 -11.54 -2.56
C TYR A 173 -0.38 -11.74 -4.06
N LEU A 174 -0.38 -12.99 -4.54
CA LEU A 174 -0.26 -13.32 -5.96
C LEU A 174 -1.48 -12.86 -6.77
N GLU A 175 -2.68 -12.97 -6.23
CA GLU A 175 -3.90 -12.48 -6.88
C GLU A 175 -3.79 -10.99 -7.19
N ARG A 176 -3.37 -10.19 -6.21
CA ARG A 176 -3.13 -8.76 -6.42
C ARG A 176 -1.97 -8.48 -7.36
N TRP A 177 -0.85 -9.19 -7.18
CA TRP A 177 0.36 -8.98 -7.99
C TRP A 177 0.11 -9.17 -9.49
N TYR A 178 -0.67 -10.18 -9.85
CA TYR A 178 -0.96 -10.52 -11.24
C TYR A 178 -2.35 -10.08 -11.73
N GLY A 179 -3.20 -9.57 -10.87
CA GLY A 179 -4.59 -9.18 -11.19
C GLY A 179 -5.45 -10.38 -11.62
N VAL A 180 -5.34 -11.49 -10.90
CA VAL A 180 -6.02 -12.77 -11.18
C VAL A 180 -6.80 -13.27 -9.97
N ASN A 181 -7.73 -14.22 -10.21
CA ASN A 181 -8.45 -14.94 -9.15
C ASN A 181 -7.87 -16.36 -9.04
N ILE A 182 -7.37 -16.75 -7.89
CA ILE A 182 -6.73 -18.05 -7.67
C ILE A 182 -7.61 -18.91 -6.77
N LYS A 183 -8.14 -19.99 -7.32
CA LYS A 183 -8.87 -21.03 -6.56
C LYS A 183 -7.90 -22.15 -6.18
N ILE A 184 -7.84 -22.46 -4.89
CA ILE A 184 -7.03 -23.54 -4.33
C ILE A 184 -7.89 -24.59 -3.67
N GLU A 185 -7.46 -25.85 -3.71
CA GLU A 185 -8.12 -26.93 -2.98
C GLU A 185 -7.96 -26.75 -1.47
N GLU A 186 -9.01 -27.11 -0.71
CA GLU A 186 -9.06 -26.99 0.75
C GLU A 186 -7.86 -27.66 1.46
N LYS A 187 -7.44 -28.84 0.95
CA LYS A 187 -6.30 -29.58 1.49
C LYS A 187 -4.96 -28.83 1.41
N MET A 188 -4.83 -27.83 0.52
CA MET A 188 -3.62 -27.02 0.37
C MET A 188 -3.54 -25.86 1.39
N ARG A 189 -4.66 -25.37 1.87
CA ARG A 189 -4.75 -24.13 2.65
C ARG A 189 -3.94 -24.15 3.96
N LYS A 190 -3.71 -25.29 4.56
CA LYS A 190 -3.16 -25.41 5.93
C LYS A 190 -1.77 -26.04 6.02
N LYS A 191 -1.11 -26.39 4.91
CA LYS A 191 0.04 -27.30 4.97
C LYS A 191 1.42 -26.69 4.77
N HIS A 192 1.53 -25.50 4.17
CA HIS A 192 2.85 -25.04 3.74
C HIS A 192 3.05 -23.55 3.96
N ASN A 193 4.22 -23.19 4.46
CA ASN A 193 4.75 -21.84 4.38
C ASN A 193 5.79 -21.82 3.25
N TYR A 194 5.83 -20.73 2.53
CA TYR A 194 6.78 -20.55 1.43
C TYR A 194 7.86 -19.55 1.78
N THR A 195 9.09 -19.90 1.41
CA THR A 195 10.23 -18.99 1.46
C THR A 195 10.92 -19.01 0.11
N PHE A 196 10.81 -17.94 -0.64
CA PHE A 196 11.51 -17.73 -1.91
C PHE A 196 11.60 -16.25 -2.26
N LYS A 197 12.57 -15.93 -3.10
CA LYS A 197 12.72 -14.61 -3.71
C LYS A 197 12.81 -14.78 -5.23
N VAL A 198 11.95 -14.09 -5.96
CA VAL A 198 11.94 -14.12 -7.42
C VAL A 198 11.72 -12.72 -8.01
N LYS A 199 12.31 -12.50 -9.18
CA LYS A 199 11.92 -11.46 -10.12
C LYS A 199 11.31 -12.17 -11.32
N THR A 200 10.01 -12.26 -11.35
CA THR A 200 9.31 -12.91 -12.48
C THR A 200 8.27 -11.97 -13.05
N GLU A 201 8.24 -11.89 -14.36
CA GLU A 201 7.30 -11.06 -15.11
C GLU A 201 5.98 -11.78 -15.37
N SER A 202 5.95 -13.13 -15.26
CA SER A 202 4.76 -13.91 -15.59
C SER A 202 4.32 -14.86 -14.47
N LEU A 203 2.99 -14.89 -14.22
CA LEU A 203 2.38 -15.86 -13.33
C LEU A 203 2.69 -17.30 -13.73
N ARG A 204 2.77 -17.59 -15.04
CA ARG A 204 3.06 -18.94 -15.55
C ARG A 204 4.45 -19.42 -15.14
N GLU A 205 5.44 -18.54 -15.19
CA GLU A 205 6.80 -18.87 -14.74
C GLU A 205 6.84 -19.12 -13.23
N LEU A 206 6.16 -18.27 -12.45
CA LEU A 206 6.06 -18.48 -11.01
C LEU A 206 5.39 -19.82 -10.68
N LEU A 207 4.27 -20.14 -11.33
CA LEU A 207 3.57 -21.41 -11.10
C LEU A 207 4.43 -22.62 -11.46
N LYS A 208 5.25 -22.54 -12.52
CA LYS A 208 6.25 -23.58 -12.85
C LYS A 208 7.31 -23.71 -11.76
N LEU A 209 7.80 -22.62 -11.20
CA LEU A 209 8.74 -22.67 -10.06
C LEU A 209 8.09 -23.30 -8.83
N LEU A 210 6.85 -22.97 -8.55
CA LEU A 210 6.10 -23.57 -7.44
C LEU A 210 5.90 -25.10 -7.65
N GLN A 211 5.74 -25.57 -8.87
CA GLN A 211 5.66 -27.02 -9.17
C GLN A 211 6.97 -27.78 -8.87
N VAL A 212 8.10 -27.10 -8.86
CA VAL A 212 9.39 -27.73 -8.50
C VAL A 212 9.48 -28.00 -6.99
N ILE A 213 8.88 -27.15 -6.16
CA ILE A 213 8.98 -27.22 -4.70
C ILE A 213 7.73 -27.82 -4.03
N THR A 214 6.63 -27.90 -4.76
CA THR A 214 5.36 -28.43 -4.25
C THR A 214 4.68 -29.26 -5.35
N PRO A 215 4.26 -30.49 -5.08
CA PRO A 215 3.50 -31.27 -6.05
C PRO A 215 2.14 -30.62 -6.27
N LEU A 216 2.03 -29.82 -7.33
CA LEU A 216 0.81 -29.14 -7.71
C LEU A 216 0.60 -29.17 -9.22
N THR A 217 -0.66 -29.12 -9.62
CA THR A 217 -1.08 -28.87 -10.99
C THR A 217 -1.88 -27.58 -11.04
N TYR A 218 -1.86 -26.90 -12.18
CA TYR A 218 -2.61 -25.66 -12.34
C TYR A 218 -3.26 -25.55 -13.72
N LYS A 219 -4.37 -24.81 -13.78
CA LYS A 219 -5.04 -24.39 -15.01
C LYS A 219 -5.25 -22.89 -14.99
N ILE A 220 -4.87 -22.21 -16.08
CA ILE A 220 -5.10 -20.78 -16.28
C ILE A 220 -6.16 -20.62 -17.36
N ASP A 221 -7.24 -19.90 -17.04
CA ASP A 221 -8.34 -19.57 -17.93
C ASP A 221 -8.66 -18.07 -17.80
N GLY A 222 -8.05 -17.27 -18.66
CA GLY A 222 -8.07 -15.82 -18.57
C GLY A 222 -7.52 -15.34 -17.23
N LYS A 223 -8.34 -14.63 -16.44
CA LYS A 223 -7.99 -14.20 -15.09
C LYS A 223 -8.23 -15.26 -14.01
N ASN A 224 -8.84 -16.39 -14.33
CA ASN A 224 -9.12 -17.43 -13.34
C ASN A 224 -8.02 -18.50 -13.38
N VAL A 225 -7.44 -18.75 -12.22
CA VAL A 225 -6.40 -19.77 -12.01
C VAL A 225 -6.92 -20.79 -11.01
N THR A 226 -6.79 -22.07 -11.34
CA THR A 226 -7.11 -23.15 -10.42
C THR A 226 -5.83 -23.91 -10.12
N ILE A 227 -5.51 -24.06 -8.83
CA ILE A 227 -4.35 -24.82 -8.36
C ILE A 227 -4.86 -26.03 -7.55
N LYS A 228 -4.34 -27.20 -7.85
CA LYS A 228 -4.66 -28.46 -7.19
C LYS A 228 -3.39 -29.11 -6.69
N TYR A 229 -3.52 -29.87 -5.61
CA TYR A 229 -2.43 -30.73 -5.15
C TYR A 229 -2.37 -31.98 -6.04
N ASP A 230 -1.17 -32.37 -6.42
CA ASP A 230 -0.92 -33.59 -7.16
C ASP A 230 -0.56 -34.67 -6.12
N ASP A 231 -1.51 -35.62 -5.88
CA ASP A 231 -1.36 -36.68 -4.87
C ASP A 231 -0.39 -37.77 -5.35
#